data_322d269cc3817d885a87f5c4809c63cf
#
_entry.id   322d269cc3817d885a87f5c4809c63cf
#
_cell.length_a   1.000
_cell.length_b   1.000
_cell.length_c   1.000
_cell.angle_alpha   90.00
_cell.angle_beta   90.00
_cell.angle_gamma   90.00
#
_symmetry.space_group_name_H-M   'P 1'
#
loop_
_entity.id
_entity.type
_entity.pdbx_description
1 polymer ?
#
loop_
_entity_poly.entity_id
_entity_poly.type
_entity_poly.pdbx_seq_one_letter_code
_entity_poly.pdbx_strand_id
1 'polypeptide(L)'
;MTSKQLISVVDDDRFFRDSMRRLMRSLGYSSEAFASAADFLASPFLFETACLIADVNMPAMTGIELYRRLVESKRAIPTILVTAYPNDDDRIRAENDGVLCYLRKPVNEQELTDCVRGAMPAA
;
A
#
# COMPACT_ATOMS: atom_id res chain seq x y z
N MET A 1 -24.82 3.69 -8.00
CA MET A 1 -24.41 3.07 -6.77
C MET A 1 -22.90 3.11 -6.66
N THR A 2 -22.38 3.74 -5.62
CA THR A 2 -20.94 3.81 -5.44
C THR A 2 -20.48 2.61 -4.63
N SER A 3 -19.59 1.81 -5.18
CA SER A 3 -18.94 0.75 -4.42
C SER A 3 -17.94 1.38 -3.46
N LYS A 4 -17.72 0.71 -2.34
CA LYS A 4 -16.67 1.15 -1.41
C LYS A 4 -15.32 1.02 -2.11
N GLN A 5 -14.48 2.02 -1.89
CA GLN A 5 -13.13 1.99 -2.43
C GLN A 5 -12.27 1.02 -1.62
N LEU A 6 -11.56 0.14 -2.31
CA LEU A 6 -10.79 -0.91 -1.69
C LEU A 6 -9.34 -0.50 -1.53
N ILE A 7 -8.82 -0.68 -0.32
CA ILE A 7 -7.41 -0.48 0.00
C ILE A 7 -6.82 -1.85 0.32
N SER A 8 -5.77 -2.23 -0.38
CA SER A 8 -5.07 -3.48 -0.11
C SER A 8 -3.81 -3.19 0.70
N VAL A 9 -3.59 -3.99 1.75
CA VAL A 9 -2.44 -3.88 2.63
C VAL A 9 -1.59 -5.12 2.47
N VAL A 10 -0.33 -4.95 2.11
CA VAL A 10 0.61 -6.06 1.90
C VAL A 10 1.77 -5.89 2.88
N ASP A 11 1.84 -6.77 3.86
CA ASP A 11 2.86 -6.72 4.90
C ASP A 11 2.95 -8.09 5.56
N ASP A 12 4.14 -8.59 5.81
CA ASP A 12 4.31 -9.88 6.47
C ASP A 12 4.05 -9.82 7.98
N ASP A 13 3.94 -8.63 8.55
CA ASP A 13 3.64 -8.44 9.97
C ASP A 13 2.13 -8.40 10.19
N ARG A 14 1.61 -9.40 10.89
CA ARG A 14 0.18 -9.52 11.18
C ARG A 14 -0.36 -8.32 11.97
N PHE A 15 0.41 -7.83 12.95
CA PHE A 15 -0.05 -6.72 13.77
C PHE A 15 -0.22 -5.45 12.94
N PHE A 16 0.68 -5.22 12.03
CA PHE A 16 0.58 -4.07 11.13
C PHE A 16 -0.65 -4.22 10.21
N ARG A 17 -0.85 -5.40 9.64
CA ARG A 17 -2.02 -5.67 8.79
C ARG A 17 -3.31 -5.38 9.54
N ASP A 18 -3.44 -5.90 10.75
CA ASP A 18 -4.66 -5.72 11.56
C ASP A 18 -4.88 -4.24 11.92
N SER A 19 -3.80 -3.54 12.29
CA SER A 19 -3.85 -2.11 12.58
C SER A 19 -4.35 -1.30 11.39
N MET A 20 -3.83 -1.59 10.22
CA MET A 20 -4.21 -0.87 9.00
C MET A 20 -5.66 -1.13 8.63
N ARG A 21 -6.12 -2.36 8.80
CA ARG A 21 -7.51 -2.70 8.51
C ARG A 21 -8.47 -1.95 9.43
N ARG A 22 -8.13 -1.86 10.72
CA ARG A 22 -8.93 -1.10 11.67
C ARG A 22 -8.97 0.39 11.32
N LEU A 23 -7.82 0.93 10.96
CA LEU A 23 -7.73 2.35 10.59
C LEU A 23 -8.56 2.62 9.33
N MET A 24 -8.41 1.79 8.30
CA MET A 24 -9.17 1.96 7.05
C MET A 24 -10.67 1.88 7.30
N ARG A 25 -11.10 0.95 8.14
CA ARG A 25 -12.52 0.85 8.53
C ARG A 25 -13.00 2.14 9.19
N SER A 26 -12.21 2.69 10.10
CA SER A 26 -12.57 3.93 10.78
C SER A 26 -12.70 5.11 9.84
N LEU A 27 -11.98 5.07 8.71
CA LEU A 27 -12.03 6.11 7.69
C LEU A 27 -13.14 5.86 6.64
N GLY A 28 -13.84 4.74 6.74
CA GLY A 28 -14.93 4.41 5.82
C GLY A 28 -14.53 3.63 4.58
N TYR A 29 -13.31 3.11 4.53
CA TYR A 29 -12.84 2.33 3.38
C TYR A 29 -12.95 0.84 3.62
N SER A 30 -13.16 0.07 2.54
CA SER A 30 -12.99 -1.38 2.57
C SER A 30 -11.51 -1.70 2.48
N SER A 31 -11.07 -2.78 3.11
CA SER A 31 -9.68 -3.20 3.02
C SER A 31 -9.54 -4.71 2.95
N GLU A 32 -8.50 -5.16 2.26
CA GLU A 32 -8.05 -6.55 2.25
C GLU A 32 -6.58 -6.57 2.63
N ALA A 33 -6.14 -7.62 3.31
CA ALA A 33 -4.77 -7.71 3.78
C ALA A 33 -4.12 -9.00 3.30
N PHE A 34 -2.85 -8.91 2.94
CA PHE A 34 -2.08 -10.00 2.37
C PHE A 34 -0.72 -10.09 3.07
N ALA A 35 -0.29 -11.30 3.34
CA ALA A 35 0.97 -11.54 4.04
C ALA A 35 2.19 -11.47 3.11
N SER A 36 1.98 -11.46 1.80
CA SER A 36 3.06 -11.41 0.81
C SER A 36 2.61 -10.74 -0.47
N ALA A 37 3.58 -10.27 -1.24
CA ALA A 37 3.31 -9.71 -2.56
C ALA A 37 2.71 -10.77 -3.50
N ALA A 38 3.18 -12.01 -3.39
CA ALA A 38 2.66 -13.10 -4.22
C ALA A 38 1.17 -13.35 -3.97
N ASP A 39 0.76 -13.34 -2.69
CA ASP A 39 -0.64 -13.52 -2.34
C ASP A 39 -1.51 -12.40 -2.92
N PHE A 40 -1.03 -11.17 -2.84
CA PHE A 40 -1.74 -10.02 -3.41
C PHE A 40 -1.88 -10.15 -4.92
N LEU A 41 -0.78 -10.45 -5.62
CA LEU A 41 -0.78 -10.55 -7.08
C LEU A 41 -1.67 -11.68 -7.58
N ALA A 42 -1.84 -12.74 -6.80
CA ALA A 42 -2.70 -13.87 -7.15
C ALA A 42 -4.16 -13.65 -6.76
N SER A 43 -4.47 -12.59 -6.06
CA SER A 43 -5.81 -12.34 -5.52
C SER A 43 -6.72 -11.70 -6.56
N PRO A 44 -8.02 -12.07 -6.58
CA PRO A 44 -8.99 -11.35 -7.41
C PRO A 44 -9.15 -9.89 -6.99
N PHE A 45 -8.78 -9.53 -5.75
CA PHE A 45 -8.86 -8.15 -5.27
C PHE A 45 -7.82 -7.24 -5.91
N LEU A 46 -6.82 -7.79 -6.60
CA LEU A 46 -5.81 -7.00 -7.31
C LEU A 46 -6.48 -5.97 -8.24
N PHE A 47 -7.47 -6.41 -9.00
CA PHE A 47 -8.14 -5.57 -9.99
C PHE A 47 -9.09 -4.55 -9.38
N GLU A 48 -9.46 -4.74 -8.12
CA GLU A 48 -10.38 -3.86 -7.42
C GLU A 48 -9.66 -2.87 -6.51
N THR A 49 -8.34 -3.00 -6.37
CA THR A 49 -7.56 -2.18 -5.44
C THR A 49 -7.41 -0.76 -5.97
N ALA A 50 -7.89 0.21 -5.20
CA ALA A 50 -7.77 1.62 -5.53
C ALA A 50 -6.53 2.27 -4.93
N CYS A 51 -6.01 1.69 -3.84
CA CYS A 51 -4.80 2.17 -3.17
C CYS A 51 -4.09 0.98 -2.52
N LEU A 52 -2.78 0.95 -2.63
CA LEU A 52 -1.95 -0.12 -2.06
C LEU A 52 -1.08 0.46 -0.95
N ILE A 53 -1.09 -0.19 0.21
CA ILE A 53 -0.14 0.08 1.29
C ILE A 53 0.76 -1.15 1.38
N ALA A 54 2.06 -0.99 1.12
CA ALA A 54 2.97 -2.13 1.07
C ALA A 54 4.23 -1.87 1.88
N ASP A 55 4.64 -2.90 2.62
CA ASP A 55 5.92 -2.88 3.34
C ASP A 55 7.07 -3.03 2.33
N VAL A 56 8.11 -2.24 2.51
CA VAL A 56 9.31 -2.34 1.68
C VAL A 56 10.04 -3.66 1.94
N ASN A 57 10.16 -4.04 3.22
CA ASN A 57 11.03 -5.15 3.64
C ASN A 57 10.25 -6.44 3.84
N MET A 58 9.91 -7.11 2.76
CA MET A 58 9.24 -8.41 2.79
C MET A 58 10.14 -9.48 2.18
N PRO A 59 10.04 -10.74 2.65
CA PRO A 59 10.75 -11.84 2.01
C PRO A 59 10.29 -12.04 0.56
N ALA A 60 11.15 -12.57 -0.27
CA ALA A 60 10.92 -12.93 -1.67
C ALA A 60 10.71 -11.74 -2.59
N MET A 61 9.73 -10.89 -2.33
CA MET A 61 9.48 -9.70 -3.14
C MET A 61 9.25 -8.49 -2.23
N THR A 62 10.06 -7.46 -2.40
CA THR A 62 9.93 -6.22 -1.62
C THR A 62 8.75 -5.39 -2.12
N GLY A 63 8.32 -4.41 -1.32
CA GLY A 63 7.28 -3.49 -1.76
C GLY A 63 7.66 -2.68 -2.99
N ILE A 64 8.95 -2.35 -3.11
CA ILE A 64 9.46 -1.63 -4.28
C ILE A 64 9.38 -2.50 -5.53
N GLU A 65 9.77 -3.77 -5.41
CA GLU A 65 9.67 -4.73 -6.51
C GLU A 65 8.22 -4.98 -6.91
N LEU A 66 7.34 -5.08 -5.92
CA LEU A 66 5.91 -5.23 -6.17
C LEU A 66 5.38 -4.05 -6.99
N TYR A 67 5.72 -2.84 -6.57
CA TYR A 67 5.29 -1.63 -7.27
C TYR A 67 5.77 -1.62 -8.73
N ARG A 68 7.04 -1.97 -8.94
CA ARG A 68 7.61 -2.04 -10.29
C ARG A 68 6.89 -3.06 -11.15
N ARG A 69 6.56 -4.21 -10.57
CA ARG A 69 5.82 -5.24 -11.29
C ARG A 69 4.45 -4.74 -11.73
N LEU A 70 3.77 -3.98 -10.87
CA LEU A 70 2.46 -3.40 -11.21
C LEU A 70 2.60 -2.41 -12.35
N VAL A 71 3.60 -1.54 -12.32
CA VAL A 71 3.84 -0.57 -13.38
C VAL A 71 4.17 -1.28 -14.70
N GLU A 72 5.03 -2.28 -14.66
CA GLU A 72 5.42 -3.04 -15.86
C GLU A 72 4.24 -3.76 -16.50
N SER A 73 3.28 -4.22 -15.70
CA SER A 73 2.07 -4.89 -16.22
C SER A 73 0.96 -3.90 -16.55
N LYS A 74 1.25 -2.60 -16.57
CA LYS A 74 0.31 -1.51 -16.88
C LYS A 74 -0.87 -1.46 -15.92
N ARG A 75 -0.62 -1.78 -14.65
CA ARG A 75 -1.60 -1.77 -13.57
C ARG A 75 -1.12 -0.88 -12.43
N ALA A 76 -0.62 0.30 -12.76
CA ALA A 76 -0.15 1.23 -11.74
C ALA A 76 -1.29 1.54 -10.78
N ILE A 77 -1.07 1.26 -9.51
CA ILE A 77 -2.01 1.54 -8.42
C ILE A 77 -1.35 2.59 -7.55
N PRO A 78 -2.08 3.65 -7.13
CA PRO A 78 -1.52 4.59 -6.16
C PRO A 78 -0.98 3.82 -4.95
N THR A 79 0.30 3.96 -4.68
CA THR A 79 1.00 3.13 -3.69
C THR A 79 1.65 3.96 -2.61
N ILE A 80 1.44 3.53 -1.38
CA ILE A 80 2.09 4.05 -0.18
C ILE A 80 3.03 2.97 0.31
N LEU A 81 4.33 3.25 0.33
CA LEU A 81 5.31 2.31 0.88
C LEU A 81 5.56 2.64 2.34
N VAL A 82 5.69 1.62 3.17
CA VAL A 82 6.00 1.77 4.59
C VAL A 82 7.23 0.94 4.91
N THR A 83 8.08 1.40 5.83
CA THR A 83 9.29 0.67 6.19
C THR A 83 9.75 0.99 7.61
N ALA A 84 10.23 -0.05 8.33
CA ALA A 84 10.89 0.14 9.61
C ALA A 84 12.35 0.63 9.43
N TYR A 85 12.89 0.51 8.22
CA TYR A 85 14.29 0.83 7.92
C TYR A 85 14.36 1.81 6.75
N PRO A 86 13.97 3.09 6.97
CA PRO A 86 13.95 4.07 5.88
C PRO A 86 15.34 4.30 5.32
N ASN A 87 15.40 4.45 4.01
CA ASN A 87 16.64 4.65 3.26
C ASN A 87 16.37 5.74 2.23
N ASP A 88 17.16 6.81 2.24
CA ASP A 88 16.95 7.96 1.37
C ASP A 88 17.07 7.60 -0.11
N ASP A 89 18.01 6.73 -0.47
CA ASP A 89 18.17 6.30 -1.86
C ASP A 89 16.93 5.54 -2.35
N ASP A 90 16.41 4.65 -1.50
CA ASP A 90 15.18 3.91 -1.82
C ASP A 90 13.99 4.85 -1.95
N ARG A 91 13.89 5.82 -1.04
CA ARG A 91 12.79 6.80 -1.06
C ARG A 91 12.82 7.61 -2.34
N ILE A 92 13.99 8.16 -2.69
CA ILE A 92 14.14 8.97 -3.89
C ILE A 92 13.80 8.15 -5.14
N ARG A 93 14.31 6.93 -5.21
CA ARG A 93 14.07 6.03 -6.34
C ARG A 93 12.58 5.68 -6.46
N ALA A 94 11.94 5.37 -5.34
CA ALA A 94 10.51 5.02 -5.31
C ALA A 94 9.66 6.21 -5.73
N GLU A 95 9.95 7.40 -5.22
CA GLU A 95 9.23 8.61 -5.60
C GLU A 95 9.41 8.94 -7.08
N ASN A 96 10.62 8.77 -7.60
CA ASN A 96 10.89 8.96 -9.02
C ASN A 96 10.13 7.97 -9.89
N ASP A 97 9.89 6.74 -9.39
CA ASP A 97 9.13 5.71 -10.08
C ASP A 97 7.62 5.94 -10.02
N GLY A 98 7.17 6.89 -9.20
CA GLY A 98 5.76 7.24 -9.12
C GLY A 98 5.03 6.81 -7.84
N VAL A 99 5.76 6.29 -6.84
CA VAL A 99 5.18 5.96 -5.53
C VAL A 99 4.65 7.24 -4.89
N LEU A 100 3.46 7.18 -4.35
CA LEU A 100 2.79 8.35 -3.80
C LEU A 100 3.42 8.84 -2.51
N CYS A 101 3.68 7.92 -1.57
CA CYS A 101 4.26 8.24 -0.27
C CYS A 101 5.22 7.14 0.15
N TYR A 102 6.23 7.54 0.92
CA TYR A 102 7.20 6.61 1.51
C TYR A 102 7.28 6.97 2.98
N LEU A 103 6.73 6.12 3.85
CA LEU A 103 6.54 6.43 5.26
C LEU A 103 7.35 5.51 6.16
N ARG A 104 7.79 6.06 7.29
CA ARG A 104 8.52 5.31 8.29
C ARG A 104 7.57 4.64 9.28
N LYS A 105 7.85 3.41 9.67
CA LYS A 105 7.18 2.74 10.79
C LYS A 105 7.83 3.14 12.12
N PRO A 106 7.08 3.31 13.22
CA PRO A 106 5.62 3.25 13.27
C PRO A 106 5.00 4.43 12.52
N VAL A 107 3.98 4.17 11.74
CA VAL A 107 3.37 5.22 10.92
C VAL A 107 2.59 6.19 11.79
N ASN A 108 2.66 7.47 11.43
CA ASN A 108 1.81 8.49 12.02
C ASN A 108 0.43 8.38 11.35
N GLU A 109 -0.61 8.23 12.15
CA GLU A 109 -1.96 8.01 11.62
C GLU A 109 -2.43 9.17 10.74
N GLN A 110 -2.17 10.40 11.15
CA GLN A 110 -2.58 11.57 10.36
C GLN A 110 -1.85 11.62 9.03
N GLU A 111 -0.56 11.35 9.04
CA GLU A 111 0.25 11.33 7.83
C GLU A 111 -0.23 10.25 6.87
N LEU A 112 -0.50 9.06 7.39
CA LEU A 112 -1.01 7.96 6.57
C LEU A 112 -2.41 8.28 6.03
N THR A 113 -3.27 8.85 6.87
CA THR A 113 -4.62 9.26 6.45
C THR A 113 -4.55 10.26 5.32
N ASP A 114 -3.67 11.24 5.41
CA ASP A 114 -3.50 12.24 4.36
C ASP A 114 -3.03 11.61 3.06
N CYS A 115 -2.10 10.64 3.15
CA CYS A 115 -1.62 9.92 1.97
C CYS A 115 -2.74 9.10 1.32
N VAL A 116 -3.53 8.39 2.13
CA VAL A 116 -4.64 7.59 1.63
C VAL A 116 -5.68 8.48 0.94
N ARG A 117 -6.06 9.57 1.57
CA ARG A 117 -7.02 10.51 1.00
C ARG A 117 -6.50 11.13 -0.29
N GLY A 118 -5.21 11.40 -0.36
CA GLY A 118 -4.58 11.89 -1.59
C GLY A 118 -4.57 10.87 -2.71
N ALA A 119 -4.56 9.58 -2.37
CA ALA A 119 -4.57 8.49 -3.34
C ALA A 119 -5.96 8.19 -3.88
N MET A 120 -6.99 8.45 -3.08
CA MET A 120 -8.35 8.08 -3.43
C MET A 120 -9.03 9.18 -4.26
N PRO A 121 -9.82 8.79 -5.26
CA PRO A 121 -10.54 9.80 -6.03
C PRO A 121 -11.55 10.53 -5.14
N ALA A 122 -11.82 11.76 -5.48
CA ALA A 122 -12.81 12.58 -4.79
C ALA A 122 -14.18 11.89 -4.89
N ALA A 123 -14.92 11.89 -3.78
CA ALA A 123 -16.25 11.30 -3.74
C ALA A 123 -17.22 12.10 -4.60
#